data_d3dd543c5ec4dcb6f29f924e132ceb1f
#
_entry.id   d3dd543c5ec4dcb6f29f924e132ceb1f
#
_cell.length_a   1.000
_cell.length_b   1.000
_cell.length_c   1.000
_cell.angle_alpha   90.00
_cell.angle_beta   90.00
_cell.angle_gamma   90.00
#
_symmetry.space_group_name_H-M   'P 1'
#
loop_
_entity.id
_entity.type
_entity.pdbx_description
1 polymer ?
#
loop_
_entity_poly.entity_id
_entity_poly.type
_entity_poly.pdbx_seq_one_letter_code
_entity_poly.pdbx_strand_id
1 'polypeptide(L)'
;MNVKRDGHIHSHYCPHGSNDSFESYIKKAIEEEIEEITFTEHMPMPKGIVLEGASSDFLETSSPGIEEIDEYFKEANYYKEKYKNKIKINVGLEVDYLEGREEFTTNILNEYGQYLDDAILSVHIGRYNGKYYAFDCLESFEALLSDI
;
A
#
# COMPACT_ATOMS: atom_id res chain seq x y z
N MET A 1 13.92 23.34 -11.91
CA MET A 1 13.36 23.37 -10.53
C MET A 1 13.24 21.93 -10.08
N ASN A 2 13.82 21.58 -8.92
CA ASN A 2 13.56 20.26 -8.33
C ASN A 2 12.24 20.38 -7.56
N VAL A 3 11.17 19.77 -8.07
CA VAL A 3 9.90 19.64 -7.36
C VAL A 3 10.13 18.73 -6.16
N LYS A 4 9.84 19.22 -4.96
CA LYS A 4 9.84 18.37 -3.76
C LYS A 4 8.60 17.50 -3.80
N ARG A 5 8.79 16.20 -3.96
CA ARG A 5 7.70 15.22 -4.05
C ARG A 5 7.93 14.07 -3.08
N ASP A 6 6.86 13.66 -2.39
CA ASP A 6 6.79 12.40 -1.68
C ASP A 6 5.72 11.52 -2.34
N GLY A 7 6.16 10.45 -2.99
CA GLY A 7 5.31 9.58 -3.81
C GLY A 7 4.89 8.28 -3.12
N HIS A 8 5.18 8.10 -1.82
CA HIS A 8 4.89 6.85 -1.11
C HIS A 8 4.47 7.12 0.34
N ILE A 9 3.18 7.28 0.56
CA ILE A 9 2.62 7.58 1.88
C ILE A 9 1.46 6.62 2.16
N HIS A 10 1.55 5.90 3.29
CA HIS A 10 0.45 5.14 3.85
C HIS A 10 -0.41 6.01 4.76
N SER A 11 -1.66 5.64 4.91
CA SER A 11 -2.64 6.34 5.74
C SER A 11 -2.98 5.54 7.01
N HIS A 12 -3.95 6.01 7.76
CA HIS A 12 -4.47 5.28 8.92
C HIS A 12 -5.24 3.99 8.55
N TYR A 13 -5.47 3.74 7.26
CA TYR A 13 -5.99 2.46 6.78
C TYR A 13 -4.92 1.36 6.76
N CYS A 14 -3.63 1.72 6.81
CA CYS A 14 -2.54 0.77 6.94
C CYS A 14 -2.49 0.20 8.37
N PRO A 15 -2.75 -1.11 8.58
CA PRO A 15 -2.82 -1.67 9.93
C PRO A 15 -1.51 -1.58 10.73
N HIS A 16 -0.38 -1.47 10.05
CA HIS A 16 0.94 -1.32 10.66
C HIS A 16 1.51 0.11 10.55
N GLY A 17 0.68 1.06 10.10
CA GLY A 17 1.03 2.47 10.01
C GLY A 17 0.98 3.19 11.36
N SER A 18 1.23 4.51 11.33
CA SER A 18 1.26 5.36 12.53
C SER A 18 -0.12 5.75 13.07
N ASN A 19 -1.21 5.40 12.41
CA ASN A 19 -2.57 5.89 12.65
C ASN A 19 -2.75 7.41 12.46
N ASP A 20 -1.79 8.09 11.85
CA ASP A 20 -1.92 9.50 11.54
C ASP A 20 -2.96 9.73 10.44
N SER A 21 -3.77 10.78 10.60
CA SER A 21 -4.81 11.12 9.62
C SER A 21 -4.20 11.66 8.32
N PHE A 22 -4.93 11.54 7.22
CA PHE A 22 -4.58 12.23 5.96
C PHE A 22 -4.21 13.70 6.19
N GLU A 23 -5.01 14.38 7.02
CA GLU A 23 -4.80 15.80 7.28
C GLU A 23 -3.49 16.09 8.00
N SER A 24 -3.03 15.19 8.89
CA SER A 24 -1.74 15.31 9.58
C SER A 24 -0.58 15.25 8.58
N TYR A 25 -0.58 14.26 7.69
CA TYR A 25 0.42 14.13 6.62
C TYR A 25 0.42 15.34 5.69
N ILE A 26 -0.77 15.79 5.24
CA ILE A 26 -0.90 16.93 4.33
C ILE A 26 -0.35 18.21 4.97
N LYS A 27 -0.70 18.47 6.24
CA LYS A 27 -0.21 19.65 6.98
C LYS A 27 1.30 19.60 7.14
N LYS A 28 1.84 18.42 7.46
CA LYS A 28 3.29 18.22 7.58
C LYS A 28 4.00 18.43 6.24
N ALA A 29 3.48 17.90 5.16
CA ALA A 29 4.02 18.11 3.81
C ALA A 29 4.06 19.60 3.43
N ILE A 30 2.98 20.34 3.71
CA ILE A 30 2.94 21.80 3.46
C ILE A 30 3.98 22.55 4.32
N GLU A 31 4.14 22.18 5.61
CA GLU A 31 5.13 22.75 6.52
C GLU A 31 6.57 22.53 6.01
N GLU A 32 6.86 21.35 5.45
CA GLU A 32 8.16 20.98 4.88
C GLU A 32 8.37 21.49 3.44
N GLU A 33 7.44 22.31 2.94
CA GLU A 33 7.47 22.85 1.58
C GLU A 33 7.52 21.75 0.49
N ILE A 34 6.83 20.63 0.72
CA ILE A 34 6.61 19.60 -0.29
C ILE A 34 5.49 20.08 -1.21
N GLU A 35 5.71 19.98 -2.53
CA GLU A 35 4.79 20.52 -3.54
C GLU A 35 3.77 19.47 -4.02
N GLU A 36 4.13 18.20 -3.90
CA GLU A 36 3.31 17.07 -4.38
C GLU A 36 3.47 15.86 -3.46
N ILE A 37 2.35 15.25 -3.08
CA ILE A 37 2.33 13.98 -2.34
C ILE A 37 1.42 12.97 -3.04
N THR A 38 1.72 11.68 -2.85
CA THR A 38 0.85 10.58 -3.27
C THR A 38 0.56 9.68 -2.09
N PHE A 39 -0.72 9.53 -1.75
CA PHE A 39 -1.14 8.44 -0.87
C PHE A 39 -1.20 7.17 -1.69
N THR A 40 -0.44 6.17 -1.29
CA THR A 40 -0.32 4.86 -1.94
C THR A 40 -0.55 3.77 -0.91
N GLU A 41 -1.80 3.64 -0.46
CA GLU A 41 -2.16 2.60 0.50
C GLU A 41 -1.94 1.21 -0.08
N HIS A 42 -1.64 0.24 0.77
CA HIS A 42 -1.51 -1.14 0.33
C HIS A 42 -2.78 -1.65 -0.34
N MET A 43 -2.61 -2.35 -1.44
CA MET A 43 -3.69 -3.15 -2.04
C MET A 43 -4.14 -4.22 -1.05
N PRO A 44 -5.46 -4.47 -0.90
CA PRO A 44 -5.92 -5.60 -0.11
C PRO A 44 -5.27 -6.91 -0.53
N MET A 45 -4.92 -7.76 0.44
CA MET A 45 -4.28 -9.05 0.17
C MET A 45 -5.30 -10.17 -0.03
N PRO A 46 -5.03 -11.14 -0.92
CA PRO A 46 -5.91 -12.28 -1.14
C PRO A 46 -5.86 -13.24 0.06
N LYS A 47 -7.03 -13.76 0.44
CA LYS A 47 -7.11 -14.79 1.48
C LYS A 47 -6.46 -16.11 1.07
N GLY A 48 -5.99 -16.87 2.05
CA GLY A 48 -5.49 -18.23 1.85
C GLY A 48 -4.04 -18.31 1.36
N ILE A 49 -3.27 -17.24 1.46
CA ILE A 49 -1.81 -17.30 1.39
C ILE A 49 -1.27 -17.60 2.80
N VAL A 50 -0.40 -18.58 2.89
CA VAL A 50 0.36 -18.91 4.11
C VAL A 50 1.80 -18.56 3.84
N LEU A 51 2.37 -17.71 4.69
CA LEU A 51 3.77 -17.30 4.61
C LEU A 51 4.62 -18.17 5.56
N GLU A 52 5.61 -18.81 5.02
CA GLU A 52 6.56 -19.60 5.82
C GLU A 52 7.31 -18.68 6.80
N GLY A 53 7.39 -19.09 8.05
CA GLY A 53 8.07 -18.34 9.11
C GLY A 53 7.34 -17.12 9.67
N ALA A 54 6.34 -16.57 8.96
CA ALA A 54 5.55 -15.45 9.45
C ALA A 54 4.40 -15.91 10.37
N SER A 55 3.84 -14.99 11.15
CA SER A 55 2.62 -15.24 11.92
C SER A 55 1.42 -15.50 11.00
N SER A 56 0.44 -16.24 11.48
CA SER A 56 -0.74 -16.61 10.69
C SER A 56 -1.63 -15.42 10.29
N ASP A 57 -1.51 -14.31 10.99
CA ASP A 57 -2.24 -13.05 10.79
C ASP A 57 -1.40 -11.97 10.07
N PHE A 58 -0.18 -12.31 9.64
CA PHE A 58 0.73 -11.34 9.01
C PHE A 58 0.07 -10.59 7.85
N LEU A 59 -0.60 -11.30 6.93
CA LEU A 59 -1.25 -10.66 5.78
C LEU A 59 -2.47 -9.81 6.18
N GLU A 60 -3.20 -10.21 7.21
CA GLU A 60 -4.35 -9.46 7.72
C GLU A 60 -3.91 -8.16 8.41
N THR A 61 -2.67 -8.12 8.90
CA THR A 61 -2.09 -6.94 9.54
C THR A 61 -1.17 -6.13 8.63
N SER A 62 -0.98 -6.54 7.38
CA SER A 62 -0.09 -5.86 6.42
C SER A 62 -0.82 -4.99 5.40
N SER A 63 -2.15 -5.10 5.27
CA SER A 63 -2.93 -4.30 4.33
C SER A 63 -4.34 -4.06 4.85
N PRO A 64 -5.05 -3.01 4.38
CA PRO A 64 -6.46 -2.84 4.66
C PRO A 64 -7.29 -3.99 4.10
N GLY A 65 -8.46 -4.25 4.69
CA GLY A 65 -9.44 -5.17 4.15
C GLY A 65 -10.07 -4.66 2.85
N ILE A 66 -10.58 -5.58 2.03
CA ILE A 66 -11.24 -5.19 0.78
C ILE A 66 -12.46 -4.28 1.01
N GLU A 67 -13.11 -4.42 2.18
CA GLU A 67 -14.24 -3.60 2.60
C GLU A 67 -13.87 -2.15 2.95
N GLU A 68 -12.58 -1.87 3.20
CA GLU A 68 -12.11 -0.55 3.59
C GLU A 68 -11.61 0.28 2.41
N ILE A 69 -11.40 -0.35 1.25
CA ILE A 69 -10.77 0.30 0.10
C ILE A 69 -11.64 1.44 -0.48
N ASP A 70 -12.96 1.28 -0.48
CA ASP A 70 -13.88 2.31 -0.94
C ASP A 70 -13.86 3.55 -0.04
N GLU A 71 -13.78 3.35 1.28
CA GLU A 71 -13.69 4.44 2.25
C GLU A 71 -12.33 5.16 2.14
N TYR A 72 -11.25 4.40 1.92
CA TYR A 72 -9.94 4.99 1.62
C TYR A 72 -9.99 5.94 0.43
N PHE A 73 -10.50 5.49 -0.72
CA PHE A 73 -10.60 6.34 -1.92
C PHE A 73 -11.49 7.56 -1.69
N LYS A 74 -12.60 7.40 -1.01
CA LYS A 74 -13.53 8.47 -0.70
C LYS A 74 -12.88 9.53 0.20
N GLU A 75 -12.19 9.12 1.26
CA GLU A 75 -11.55 10.04 2.18
C GLU A 75 -10.33 10.72 1.54
N ALA A 76 -9.48 9.98 0.84
CA ALA A 76 -8.32 10.52 0.14
C ALA A 76 -8.73 11.58 -0.90
N ASN A 77 -9.76 11.31 -1.71
CA ASN A 77 -10.29 12.27 -2.68
C ASN A 77 -10.95 13.49 -2.02
N TYR A 78 -11.60 13.33 -0.87
CA TYR A 78 -12.09 14.48 -0.10
C TYR A 78 -10.94 15.42 0.28
N TYR A 79 -9.83 14.90 0.80
CA TYR A 79 -8.68 15.71 1.16
C TYR A 79 -7.95 16.29 -0.06
N LYS A 80 -7.86 15.55 -1.16
CA LYS A 80 -7.32 16.03 -2.43
C LYS A 80 -8.07 17.31 -2.89
N GLU A 81 -9.40 17.29 -2.88
CA GLU A 81 -10.21 18.47 -3.23
C GLU A 81 -10.09 19.60 -2.20
N LYS A 82 -10.09 19.27 -0.91
CA LYS A 82 -9.97 20.26 0.18
C LYS A 82 -8.68 21.06 0.11
N TYR A 83 -7.57 20.43 -0.28
CA TYR A 83 -6.24 21.04 -0.28
C TYR A 83 -5.71 21.42 -1.66
N LYS A 84 -6.47 21.25 -2.74
CA LYS A 84 -6.05 21.45 -4.15
C LYS A 84 -5.38 22.78 -4.49
N ASN A 85 -5.64 23.83 -3.70
CA ASN A 85 -5.03 25.15 -3.90
C ASN A 85 -3.76 25.36 -3.04
N LYS A 86 -3.33 24.36 -2.27
CA LYS A 86 -2.19 24.46 -1.36
C LYS A 86 -1.08 23.45 -1.70
N ILE A 87 -1.43 22.23 -2.07
CA ILE A 87 -0.52 21.15 -2.39
C ILE A 87 -1.18 20.24 -3.42
N LYS A 88 -0.40 19.68 -4.33
CA LYS A 88 -0.90 18.65 -5.24
C LYS A 88 -0.96 17.31 -4.50
N ILE A 89 -2.12 16.69 -4.46
CA ILE A 89 -2.34 15.39 -3.85
C ILE A 89 -2.77 14.40 -4.94
N ASN A 90 -2.05 13.30 -5.05
CA ASN A 90 -2.45 12.16 -5.85
C ASN A 90 -2.97 11.06 -4.92
N VAL A 91 -3.89 10.25 -5.45
CA VAL A 91 -4.46 9.10 -4.77
C VAL A 91 -4.11 7.85 -5.57
N GLY A 92 -3.55 6.87 -4.90
CA GLY A 92 -3.02 5.68 -5.54
C GLY A 92 -3.09 4.44 -4.67
N LEU A 93 -2.49 3.38 -5.14
CA LEU A 93 -2.27 2.14 -4.40
C LEU A 93 -0.83 1.68 -4.54
N GLU A 94 -0.32 1.07 -3.49
CA GLU A 94 0.83 0.18 -3.56
C GLU A 94 0.31 -1.23 -3.88
N VAL A 95 0.57 -1.65 -5.12
CA VAL A 95 0.06 -2.90 -5.69
C VAL A 95 1.12 -3.96 -5.58
N ASP A 96 0.81 -5.07 -4.91
CA ASP A 96 1.73 -6.20 -4.82
C ASP A 96 1.64 -7.13 -6.03
N TYR A 97 2.81 -7.48 -6.56
CA TYR A 97 2.92 -8.63 -7.43
C TYR A 97 2.96 -9.91 -6.60
N LEU A 98 2.01 -10.78 -6.82
CA LEU A 98 1.86 -12.05 -6.11
C LEU A 98 1.88 -13.20 -7.11
N GLU A 99 3.00 -13.92 -7.20
CA GLU A 99 3.14 -15.07 -8.09
C GLU A 99 2.06 -16.13 -7.83
N GLY A 100 1.32 -16.49 -8.89
CA GLY A 100 0.20 -17.44 -8.83
C GLY A 100 -1.11 -16.83 -8.28
N ARG A 101 -1.17 -15.52 -8.11
CA ARG A 101 -2.36 -14.75 -7.71
C ARG A 101 -2.63 -13.56 -8.61
N GLU A 102 -2.07 -13.56 -9.80
CA GLU A 102 -2.16 -12.47 -10.78
C GLU A 102 -3.60 -12.09 -11.11
N GLU A 103 -4.51 -13.06 -11.11
CA GLU A 103 -5.94 -12.83 -11.34
C GLU A 103 -6.55 -11.94 -10.25
N PHE A 104 -6.17 -12.15 -8.98
CA PHE A 104 -6.64 -11.31 -7.88
C PHE A 104 -6.20 -9.86 -8.06
N THR A 105 -4.91 -9.63 -8.31
CA THR A 105 -4.36 -8.28 -8.56
C THR A 105 -5.02 -7.65 -9.78
N THR A 106 -5.22 -8.42 -10.85
CA THR A 106 -5.91 -7.94 -12.07
C THR A 106 -7.34 -7.50 -11.77
N ASN A 107 -8.08 -8.24 -10.94
CA ASN A 107 -9.44 -7.88 -10.56
C ASN A 107 -9.48 -6.58 -9.75
N ILE A 108 -8.59 -6.39 -8.79
CA ILE A 108 -8.45 -5.14 -8.04
C ILE A 108 -8.17 -3.97 -9.00
N LEU A 109 -7.21 -4.13 -9.92
CA LEU A 109 -6.87 -3.07 -10.87
C LEU A 109 -7.99 -2.79 -11.89
N ASN A 110 -8.76 -3.78 -12.29
CA ASN A 110 -9.93 -3.59 -13.15
C ASN A 110 -11.04 -2.80 -12.45
N GLU A 111 -11.22 -3.03 -11.15
CA GLU A 111 -12.24 -2.34 -10.35
C GLU A 111 -11.79 -0.94 -9.95
N TYR A 112 -10.60 -0.80 -9.40
CA TYR A 112 -10.12 0.44 -8.77
C TYR A 112 -9.17 1.26 -9.64
N GLY A 113 -8.57 0.68 -10.69
CA GLY A 113 -7.57 1.36 -11.53
C GLY A 113 -8.03 2.68 -12.13
N GLN A 114 -9.32 2.84 -12.38
CA GLN A 114 -9.91 4.09 -12.89
C GLN A 114 -9.87 5.24 -11.87
N TYR A 115 -9.66 4.95 -10.58
CA TYR A 115 -9.61 5.94 -9.49
C TYR A 115 -8.17 6.31 -9.11
N LEU A 116 -7.17 5.66 -9.71
CA LEU A 116 -5.76 5.90 -9.41
C LEU A 116 -5.22 7.09 -10.22
N ASP A 117 -4.59 8.04 -9.54
CA ASP A 117 -3.74 9.05 -10.19
C ASP A 117 -2.31 8.53 -10.39
N ASP A 118 -1.87 7.61 -9.52
CA ASP A 118 -0.53 7.03 -9.51
C ASP A 118 -0.58 5.62 -8.88
N ALA A 119 0.45 4.82 -9.05
CA ALA A 119 0.56 3.53 -8.40
C ALA A 119 2.03 3.10 -8.23
N ILE A 120 2.29 2.31 -7.21
CA ILE A 120 3.56 1.62 -7.00
C ILE A 120 3.32 0.13 -7.25
N LEU A 121 4.21 -0.52 -7.97
CA LEU A 121 4.27 -1.97 -8.05
C LEU A 121 5.37 -2.45 -7.11
N SER A 122 4.97 -3.21 -6.09
CA SER A 122 5.87 -3.78 -5.09
C SER A 122 5.96 -5.29 -5.19
N VAL A 123 7.02 -5.85 -4.65
CA VAL A 123 7.22 -7.29 -4.49
C VAL A 123 7.66 -7.54 -3.04
N HIS A 124 6.70 -7.60 -2.13
CA HIS A 124 6.96 -7.93 -0.73
C HIS A 124 6.99 -9.43 -0.48
N ILE A 125 6.33 -10.20 -1.33
CA ILE A 125 6.16 -11.65 -1.19
C ILE A 125 6.72 -12.36 -2.41
N GLY A 126 7.61 -13.29 -2.19
CA GLY A 126 8.15 -14.18 -3.22
C GLY A 126 7.69 -15.62 -3.05
N ARG A 127 7.89 -16.43 -4.08
CA ARG A 127 7.57 -17.85 -4.06
C ARG A 127 8.78 -18.70 -4.37
N TYR A 128 9.03 -19.71 -3.55
CA TYR A 128 10.11 -20.68 -3.76
C TYR A 128 9.61 -22.09 -3.40
N ASN A 129 9.84 -23.08 -4.27
CA ASN A 129 9.41 -24.46 -4.10
C ASN A 129 7.91 -24.61 -3.71
N GLY A 130 7.05 -23.74 -4.25
CA GLY A 130 5.60 -23.77 -3.99
C GLY A 130 5.15 -23.10 -2.69
N LYS A 131 6.06 -22.58 -1.88
CA LYS A 131 5.81 -21.87 -0.63
C LYS A 131 5.97 -20.37 -0.83
N TYR A 132 5.28 -19.55 -0.03
CA TYR A 132 5.40 -18.10 -0.04
C TYR A 132 6.24 -17.60 1.14
N TYR A 133 7.01 -16.55 0.91
CA TYR A 133 7.90 -15.90 1.88
C TYR A 133 7.76 -14.39 1.78
N ALA A 134 7.65 -13.71 2.93
CA ALA A 134 7.69 -12.26 2.99
C ALA A 134 9.14 -11.78 3.15
N PHE A 135 9.54 -10.81 2.33
CA PHE A 135 10.91 -10.28 2.31
C PHE A 135 11.17 -9.24 3.40
N ASP A 136 10.12 -8.61 3.88
CA ASP A 136 10.10 -7.59 4.94
C ASP A 136 9.76 -8.16 6.33
N CYS A 137 9.56 -9.48 6.44
CA CYS A 137 9.42 -10.21 7.68
C CYS A 137 10.70 -11.03 7.94
N LEU A 138 11.44 -10.71 9.00
CA LEU A 138 12.72 -11.34 9.30
C LEU A 138 12.61 -12.86 9.40
N GLU A 139 11.63 -13.36 10.13
CA GLU A 139 11.43 -14.79 10.36
C GLU A 139 11.09 -15.52 9.06
N SER A 140 10.31 -14.88 8.18
CA SER A 140 9.96 -15.44 6.88
C SER A 140 11.17 -15.43 5.92
N PHE A 141 11.95 -14.38 5.94
CA PHE A 141 13.18 -14.29 5.15
C PHE A 141 14.24 -15.31 5.61
N GLU A 142 14.40 -15.52 6.92
CA GLU A 142 15.28 -16.56 7.48
C GLU A 142 14.80 -17.96 7.09
N ALA A 143 13.49 -18.21 7.07
CA ALA A 143 12.92 -19.46 6.58
C ALA A 143 13.26 -19.70 5.10
N LEU A 144 13.13 -18.67 4.25
CA LEU A 144 13.56 -18.74 2.85
C LEU A 144 15.04 -19.12 2.73
N LEU A 145 15.93 -18.42 3.46
CA LEU A 145 17.38 -18.71 3.42
C LEU A 145 17.72 -20.14 3.85
N SER A 146 16.88 -20.75 4.69
CA SER A 146 17.05 -22.12 5.14
C SER A 146 16.55 -23.15 4.11
N ASP A 147 15.67 -22.75 3.19
CA ASP A 147 15.10 -23.61 2.15
C ASP A 147 15.88 -23.58 0.82
N ILE A 148 16.79 -22.61 0.64
CA ILE A 148 17.72 -22.53 -0.49
C ILE A 148 19.06 -23.17 -0.15
#